data_7c55bb74a02fae962c8de6e051d4208f
#
_entry.id   7c55bb74a02fae962c8de6e051d4208f
#
_cell.length_a   1.000
_cell.length_b   1.000
_cell.length_c   1.000
_cell.angle_alpha   90.00
_cell.angle_beta   90.00
_cell.angle_gamma   90.00
#
_symmetry.space_group_name_H-M   'P 1'
#
loop_
_entity.id
_entity.type
_entity.pdbx_description
1 polymer ?
#
loop_
_entity_poly.entity_id
_entity_poly.type
_entity_poly.pdbx_seq_one_letter_code
_entity_poly.pdbx_strand_id
1 'polypeptide(L)'
;AATQATLVGTVRRDEEGVIVRWWAEYQLGKSRSRAPVAQALSDEAVAALVERVDRWGSACGGELWPHPPEAGRMPPWMAPRFLARVVDQKAPEGLVWDVSDDVRTIEVVDAASRVDLSIERGEADWFDLTARLSVGSHSVSVREALEALGRGDEYVRAGDAWVRLDGERIVALAAALEEARALVGWDGEGLRLSALHVGAVDVVAPAADTVCVSGAWTKRVGALVADPQSEDALAPLPSLGRILRPYQREGH
;
A
#
# COMPACT_ATOMS: atom_id res chain seq x y z
N ALA A 1 8.97 42.51 -32.79
CA ALA A 1 7.83 41.89 -32.10
C ALA A 1 8.34 41.29 -30.80
N ALA A 2 7.78 41.70 -29.67
CA ALA A 2 8.16 41.11 -28.41
C ALA A 2 7.84 39.60 -28.45
N THR A 3 8.83 38.78 -28.21
CA THR A 3 8.64 37.32 -28.14
C THR A 3 7.95 37.05 -26.80
N GLN A 4 6.69 36.57 -26.87
CA GLN A 4 5.97 36.24 -25.66
C GLN A 4 6.44 34.88 -25.17
N ALA A 5 7.04 34.84 -23.98
CA ALA A 5 7.44 33.60 -23.33
C ALA A 5 6.28 33.04 -22.49
N THR A 6 6.12 31.72 -22.52
CA THR A 6 5.18 30.97 -21.68
C THR A 6 5.96 29.92 -20.90
N LEU A 7 5.68 29.81 -19.61
CA LEU A 7 6.21 28.74 -18.76
C LEU A 7 5.32 27.52 -18.87
N VAL A 8 5.91 26.37 -19.18
CA VAL A 8 5.18 25.11 -19.29
C VAL A 8 5.69 24.13 -18.23
N GLY A 9 4.83 23.78 -17.29
CA GLY A 9 5.05 22.71 -16.33
C GLY A 9 4.59 21.39 -16.91
N THR A 10 5.51 20.47 -17.21
CA THR A 10 5.16 19.12 -17.68
C THR A 10 5.14 18.17 -16.51
N VAL A 11 4.04 17.43 -16.37
CA VAL A 11 3.85 16.42 -15.31
C VAL A 11 3.75 15.06 -15.96
N ARG A 12 4.70 14.19 -15.64
CA ARG A 12 4.82 12.85 -16.22
C ARG A 12 5.08 11.82 -15.14
N ARG A 13 4.65 10.59 -15.39
CA ARG A 13 4.98 9.43 -14.56
C ARG A 13 6.23 8.75 -15.11
N ASP A 14 7.11 8.28 -14.22
CA ASP A 14 8.22 7.39 -14.53
C ASP A 14 8.28 6.22 -13.53
N GLU A 15 9.34 5.42 -13.57
CA GLU A 15 9.49 4.23 -12.72
C GLU A 15 9.60 4.57 -11.23
N GLU A 16 10.11 5.77 -10.90
CA GLU A 16 10.36 6.19 -9.52
C GLU A 16 9.26 7.10 -8.94
N GLY A 17 8.31 7.56 -9.76
CA GLY A 17 7.24 8.43 -9.29
C GLY A 17 6.64 9.35 -10.33
N VAL A 18 6.25 10.53 -9.89
CA VAL A 18 5.75 11.60 -10.75
C VAL A 18 6.77 12.72 -10.77
N ILE A 19 7.19 13.13 -11.96
CA ILE A 19 8.17 14.18 -12.18
C ILE A 19 7.52 15.41 -12.81
N VAL A 20 7.86 16.57 -12.26
CA VAL A 20 7.51 17.88 -12.83
C VAL A 20 8.77 18.49 -13.42
N ARG A 21 8.72 18.90 -14.69
CA ARG A 21 9.82 19.61 -15.37
C ARG A 21 9.32 20.92 -15.94
N TRP A 22 10.21 21.91 -15.99
CA TRP A 22 9.90 23.25 -16.39
C TRP A 22 10.54 23.62 -17.72
N TRP A 23 9.72 24.21 -18.62
CA TRP A 23 10.13 24.62 -19.95
C TRP A 23 9.71 26.04 -20.22
N ALA A 24 10.58 26.82 -20.85
CA ALA A 24 10.23 28.07 -21.48
C ALA A 24 9.82 27.81 -22.94
N GLU A 25 8.61 28.21 -23.30
CA GLU A 25 8.11 28.10 -24.68
C GLU A 25 7.98 29.49 -25.28
N TYR A 26 8.55 29.67 -26.45
CA TYR A 26 8.59 30.92 -27.19
C TYR A 26 7.77 30.82 -28.44
N GLN A 27 6.88 31.80 -28.67
CA GLN A 27 6.16 31.92 -29.92
C GLN A 27 6.98 32.75 -30.91
N LEU A 28 7.47 32.13 -31.97
CA LEU A 28 8.26 32.75 -33.06
C LEU A 28 7.41 32.76 -34.34
N GLY A 29 6.54 33.73 -34.50
CA GLY A 29 5.58 33.75 -35.62
C GLY A 29 4.64 32.56 -35.59
N LYS A 30 4.73 31.66 -36.58
CA LYS A 30 3.93 30.41 -36.63
C LYS A 30 4.62 29.22 -35.95
N SER A 31 5.88 29.34 -35.56
CA SER A 31 6.67 28.28 -34.94
C SER A 31 6.74 28.47 -33.44
N ARG A 32 6.88 27.33 -32.72
CA ARG A 32 7.14 27.31 -31.28
C ARG A 32 8.50 26.71 -31.03
N SER A 33 9.25 27.30 -30.11
CA SER A 33 10.52 26.79 -29.62
C SER A 33 10.41 26.56 -28.12
N ARG A 34 10.98 25.47 -27.63
CA ARG A 34 10.95 25.09 -26.22
C ARG A 34 12.37 24.86 -25.72
N ALA A 35 12.70 25.42 -24.58
CA ALA A 35 13.99 25.22 -23.90
C ALA A 35 13.76 24.92 -22.42
N PRO A 36 14.63 24.12 -21.76
CA PRO A 36 14.59 23.98 -20.30
C PRO A 36 14.70 25.36 -19.63
N VAL A 37 13.87 25.62 -18.62
CA VAL A 37 13.85 26.93 -17.94
C VAL A 37 15.23 27.29 -17.39
N ALA A 38 15.96 26.33 -16.83
CA ALA A 38 17.32 26.56 -16.33
C ALA A 38 18.29 27.17 -17.37
N GLN A 39 18.08 26.89 -18.66
CA GLN A 39 18.86 27.44 -19.76
C GLN A 39 18.33 28.78 -20.25
N ALA A 40 17.09 29.12 -19.95
CA ALA A 40 16.38 30.31 -20.40
C ALA A 40 16.37 31.45 -19.36
N LEU A 41 16.95 31.26 -18.19
CA LEU A 41 16.95 32.26 -17.08
C LEU A 41 17.72 33.57 -17.39
N SER A 42 18.57 33.55 -18.42
CA SER A 42 19.22 34.79 -18.89
C SER A 42 18.24 35.72 -19.64
N ASP A 43 17.09 35.25 -20.03
CA ASP A 43 15.99 36.05 -20.57
C ASP A 43 15.20 36.67 -19.41
N GLU A 44 15.23 38.00 -19.31
CA GLU A 44 14.59 38.77 -18.23
C GLU A 44 13.07 38.50 -18.15
N ALA A 45 12.41 38.28 -19.29
CA ALA A 45 10.99 37.97 -19.33
C ALA A 45 10.69 36.58 -18.74
N VAL A 46 11.56 35.60 -19.00
CA VAL A 46 11.46 34.25 -18.41
C VAL A 46 11.75 34.29 -16.91
N ALA A 47 12.79 35.02 -16.49
CA ALA A 47 13.14 35.13 -15.07
C ALA A 47 12.00 35.78 -14.26
N ALA A 48 11.41 36.86 -14.75
CA ALA A 48 10.26 37.52 -14.11
C ALA A 48 9.00 36.58 -14.06
N LEU A 49 8.79 35.78 -15.10
CA LEU A 49 7.71 34.82 -15.13
C LEU A 49 7.94 33.68 -14.12
N VAL A 50 9.15 33.18 -14.01
CA VAL A 50 9.53 32.15 -13.01
C VAL A 50 9.28 32.65 -11.60
N GLU A 51 9.72 33.85 -11.23
CA GLU A 51 9.49 34.43 -9.90
C GLU A 51 7.99 34.56 -9.59
N ARG A 52 7.20 34.99 -10.56
CA ARG A 52 5.74 35.12 -10.39
C ARG A 52 5.07 33.79 -10.18
N VAL A 53 5.44 32.76 -10.98
CA VAL A 53 4.90 31.42 -10.93
C VAL A 53 5.34 30.74 -9.64
N ASP A 54 6.60 30.92 -9.21
CA ASP A 54 7.10 30.32 -7.98
C ASP A 54 6.39 30.89 -6.74
N ARG A 55 6.16 32.19 -6.68
CA ARG A 55 5.40 32.82 -5.59
C ARG A 55 3.95 32.32 -5.53
N TRP A 56 3.30 32.19 -6.68
CA TRP A 56 1.95 31.66 -6.76
C TRP A 56 1.91 30.17 -6.34
N GLY A 57 2.81 29.35 -6.86
CA GLY A 57 2.87 27.92 -6.59
C GLY A 57 3.20 27.61 -5.13
N SER A 58 4.10 28.37 -4.52
CA SER A 58 4.41 28.27 -3.09
C SER A 58 3.18 28.55 -2.23
N ALA A 59 2.35 29.50 -2.63
CA ALA A 59 1.11 29.82 -1.91
C ALA A 59 0.02 28.72 -2.05
N CYS A 60 -0.07 28.07 -3.22
CA CYS A 60 -1.07 27.02 -3.47
C CYS A 60 -0.62 25.64 -3.02
N GLY A 61 0.60 25.27 -3.38
CA GLY A 61 1.15 23.93 -3.30
C GLY A 61 1.85 23.60 -1.97
N GLY A 62 2.39 24.62 -1.30
CA GLY A 62 3.21 24.43 -0.10
C GLY A 62 4.34 23.43 -0.36
N GLU A 63 4.43 22.37 0.45
CA GLU A 63 5.46 21.33 0.34
C GLU A 63 5.38 20.49 -0.95
N LEU A 64 4.25 20.55 -1.66
CA LEU A 64 4.07 19.83 -2.93
C LEU A 64 4.59 20.63 -4.12
N TRP A 65 5.01 21.90 -3.92
CA TRP A 65 5.41 22.76 -5.00
C TRP A 65 6.83 22.44 -5.51
N PRO A 66 6.99 22.00 -6.76
CA PRO A 66 8.29 21.80 -7.37
C PRO A 66 8.83 23.14 -7.90
N HIS A 67 9.60 23.81 -7.10
CA HIS A 67 10.15 25.16 -7.38
C HIS A 67 10.88 25.24 -8.72
N PRO A 68 10.39 26.01 -9.72
CA PRO A 68 11.16 26.26 -10.91
C PRO A 68 12.44 27.06 -10.58
N PRO A 69 13.53 26.86 -11.31
CA PRO A 69 13.66 26.11 -12.57
C PRO A 69 13.97 24.62 -12.41
N GLU A 70 14.09 24.13 -11.20
CA GLU A 70 14.49 22.77 -10.92
C GLU A 70 13.33 21.77 -11.20
N ALA A 71 13.71 20.56 -11.60
CA ALA A 71 12.75 19.50 -11.70
C ALA A 71 12.38 18.99 -10.29
N GLY A 72 11.09 18.86 -10.02
CA GLY A 72 10.60 18.27 -8.78
C GLY A 72 10.12 16.84 -9.00
N ARG A 73 10.33 15.98 -8.02
CA ARG A 73 9.81 14.61 -8.03
C ARG A 73 8.95 14.38 -6.80
N MET A 74 7.84 13.68 -6.97
CA MET A 74 6.95 13.30 -5.88
C MET A 74 6.52 11.84 -5.99
N PRO A 75 6.22 11.18 -4.86
CA PRO A 75 5.60 9.86 -4.88
C PRO A 75 4.26 9.86 -5.62
N PRO A 76 3.88 8.75 -6.30
CA PRO A 76 2.65 8.71 -7.08
C PRO A 76 1.39 9.05 -6.29
N TRP A 77 1.29 8.66 -5.04
CA TRP A 77 0.13 8.95 -4.19
C TRP A 77 -0.06 10.44 -3.84
N MET A 78 0.97 11.27 -4.03
CA MET A 78 0.86 12.71 -3.86
C MET A 78 0.29 13.41 -5.10
N ALA A 79 0.33 12.77 -6.27
CA ALA A 79 -0.07 13.38 -7.52
C ALA A 79 -1.53 13.89 -7.54
N PRO A 80 -2.56 13.15 -7.08
CA PRO A 80 -3.93 13.65 -7.05
C PRO A 80 -4.07 14.92 -6.21
N ARG A 81 -3.36 15.00 -5.08
CA ARG A 81 -3.35 16.19 -4.22
C ARG A 81 -2.64 17.37 -4.89
N PHE A 82 -1.53 17.10 -5.58
CA PHE A 82 -0.83 18.12 -6.37
C PHE A 82 -1.70 18.64 -7.51
N LEU A 83 -2.36 17.76 -8.27
CA LEU A 83 -3.28 18.16 -9.33
C LEU A 83 -4.39 19.07 -8.78
N ALA A 84 -5.09 18.66 -7.74
CA ALA A 84 -6.20 19.43 -7.17
C ALA A 84 -5.75 20.76 -6.56
N ARG A 85 -4.60 20.84 -5.91
CA ARG A 85 -4.13 22.03 -5.21
C ARG A 85 -3.38 23.03 -6.09
N VAL A 86 -2.78 22.54 -7.17
CA VAL A 86 -1.87 23.35 -7.99
C VAL A 86 -2.34 23.39 -9.44
N VAL A 87 -2.43 22.25 -10.11
CA VAL A 87 -2.64 22.19 -11.55
C VAL A 87 -4.04 22.65 -11.94
N ASP A 88 -5.05 22.24 -11.18
CA ASP A 88 -6.47 22.56 -11.45
C ASP A 88 -6.89 23.93 -10.87
N GLN A 89 -5.97 24.63 -10.21
CA GLN A 89 -6.20 26.01 -9.77
C GLN A 89 -6.03 27.00 -10.92
N LYS A 90 -6.61 28.21 -10.76
CA LYS A 90 -6.43 29.28 -11.72
C LYS A 90 -4.96 29.69 -11.77
N ALA A 91 -4.28 29.26 -12.81
CA ALA A 91 -2.86 29.57 -13.03
C ALA A 91 -2.66 31.06 -13.33
N PRO A 92 -1.49 31.64 -12.96
CA PRO A 92 -1.13 32.98 -13.37
C PRO A 92 -0.94 33.05 -14.90
N GLU A 93 -1.12 34.26 -15.45
CA GLU A 93 -0.89 34.47 -16.88
C GLU A 93 0.53 34.08 -17.28
N GLY A 94 0.64 33.33 -18.37
CA GLY A 94 1.91 32.81 -18.88
C GLY A 94 2.34 31.47 -18.31
N LEU A 95 1.56 30.82 -17.44
CA LEU A 95 1.77 29.44 -17.00
C LEU A 95 0.76 28.51 -17.70
N VAL A 96 1.27 27.39 -18.24
CA VAL A 96 0.48 26.32 -18.82
C VAL A 96 0.93 24.99 -18.23
N TRP A 97 -0.01 24.10 -17.91
CA TRP A 97 0.24 22.76 -17.46
C TRP A 97 0.03 21.74 -18.60
N ASP A 98 0.99 20.88 -18.77
CA ASP A 98 0.95 19.73 -19.69
C ASP A 98 1.07 18.45 -18.85
N VAL A 99 -0.08 17.86 -18.50
CA VAL A 99 -0.20 16.70 -17.63
C VAL A 99 -0.56 15.49 -18.45
N SER A 100 0.19 14.40 -18.31
CA SER A 100 -0.14 13.13 -18.98
C SER A 100 -1.32 12.42 -18.33
N ASP A 101 -2.05 11.64 -19.13
CA ASP A 101 -3.26 10.94 -18.68
C ASP A 101 -2.95 9.90 -17.60
N ASP A 102 -1.80 9.25 -17.68
CA ASP A 102 -1.36 8.25 -16.70
C ASP A 102 -1.11 8.84 -15.29
N VAL A 103 -0.83 10.14 -15.18
CA VAL A 103 -0.79 10.85 -13.90
C VAL A 103 -2.20 11.17 -13.40
N ARG A 104 -3.11 11.56 -14.30
CA ARG A 104 -4.50 11.89 -13.93
C ARG A 104 -5.32 10.68 -13.49
N THR A 105 -4.90 9.49 -13.91
CA THR A 105 -5.56 8.21 -13.58
C THR A 105 -5.02 7.55 -12.31
N ILE A 106 -4.05 8.17 -11.61
CA ILE A 106 -3.56 7.65 -10.33
C ILE A 106 -4.69 7.70 -9.30
N GLU A 107 -5.13 6.52 -8.87
CA GLU A 107 -6.11 6.37 -7.81
C GLU A 107 -5.42 6.28 -6.45
N VAL A 108 -5.94 7.03 -5.48
CA VAL A 108 -5.48 6.99 -4.08
C VAL A 108 -6.71 6.75 -3.19
N VAL A 109 -6.64 5.67 -2.42
CA VAL A 109 -7.72 5.26 -1.51
C VAL A 109 -7.28 5.53 -0.08
N ASP A 110 -7.94 6.49 0.56
CA ASP A 110 -7.77 6.84 1.98
C ASP A 110 -9.03 6.42 2.74
N ALA A 111 -9.21 5.12 2.87
CA ALA A 111 -10.32 4.52 3.62
C ALA A 111 -9.76 3.76 4.84
N ALA A 112 -10.63 3.51 5.82
CA ALA A 112 -10.26 2.68 6.96
C ALA A 112 -9.82 1.29 6.48
N SER A 113 -8.70 0.83 6.97
CA SER A 113 -8.21 -0.51 6.71
C SER A 113 -9.03 -1.54 7.49
N ARG A 114 -9.25 -2.68 6.89
CA ARG A 114 -9.95 -3.82 7.49
C ARG A 114 -9.06 -5.04 7.44
N VAL A 115 -9.00 -5.77 8.54
CA VAL A 115 -8.27 -7.04 8.63
C VAL A 115 -9.26 -8.18 8.61
N ASP A 116 -9.14 -9.05 7.63
CA ASP A 116 -9.93 -10.25 7.49
C ASP A 116 -9.04 -11.47 7.71
N LEU A 117 -9.40 -12.33 8.67
CA LEU A 117 -8.76 -13.62 8.91
C LEU A 117 -9.62 -14.72 8.31
N SER A 118 -8.98 -15.69 7.66
CA SER A 118 -9.64 -16.91 7.22
C SER A 118 -8.89 -18.13 7.71
N ILE A 119 -9.66 -19.15 8.16
CA ILE A 119 -9.15 -20.46 8.57
C ILE A 119 -9.81 -21.50 7.66
N GLU A 120 -9.03 -22.01 6.73
CA GLU A 120 -9.49 -22.95 5.75
C GLU A 120 -8.84 -24.33 5.96
N ARG A 121 -9.48 -25.37 5.45
CA ARG A 121 -8.92 -26.71 5.50
C ARG A 121 -7.76 -26.80 4.52
N GLY A 122 -6.57 -27.05 5.05
CA GLY A 122 -5.38 -27.37 4.30
C GLY A 122 -5.26 -28.87 3.99
N GLU A 123 -4.05 -29.36 3.83
CA GLU A 123 -3.75 -30.75 3.57
C GLU A 123 -3.86 -31.60 4.85
N ALA A 124 -4.39 -32.79 4.72
CA ALA A 124 -4.58 -33.76 5.80
C ALA A 124 -5.40 -33.18 6.98
N ASP A 125 -4.81 -33.09 8.17
CA ASP A 125 -5.43 -32.60 9.41
C ASP A 125 -5.00 -31.16 9.77
N TRP A 126 -4.41 -30.45 8.81
CA TRP A 126 -3.96 -29.08 8.99
C TRP A 126 -4.98 -28.06 8.45
N PHE A 127 -4.91 -26.87 9.02
CA PHE A 127 -5.71 -25.71 8.62
C PHE A 127 -4.77 -24.56 8.35
N ASP A 128 -5.05 -23.81 7.30
CA ASP A 128 -4.29 -22.65 6.92
C ASP A 128 -4.99 -21.38 7.44
N LEU A 129 -4.31 -20.61 8.30
CA LEU A 129 -4.75 -19.31 8.74
C LEU A 129 -4.09 -18.25 7.84
N THR A 130 -4.92 -17.48 7.17
CA THR A 130 -4.50 -16.40 6.28
C THR A 130 -5.05 -15.07 6.78
N ALA A 131 -4.20 -14.05 6.80
CA ALA A 131 -4.56 -12.67 7.12
C ALA A 131 -4.51 -11.82 5.85
N ARG A 132 -5.56 -11.03 5.60
CA ARG A 132 -5.64 -10.08 4.49
C ARG A 132 -5.98 -8.69 5.00
N LEU A 133 -5.32 -7.69 4.45
CA LEU A 133 -5.63 -6.29 4.68
C LEU A 133 -6.45 -5.77 3.51
N SER A 134 -7.63 -5.23 3.78
CA SER A 134 -8.52 -4.63 2.78
C SER A 134 -8.66 -3.14 3.05
N VAL A 135 -8.55 -2.31 2.00
CA VAL A 135 -8.76 -0.85 2.06
C VAL A 135 -9.70 -0.47 0.92
N GLY A 136 -10.94 -0.12 1.25
CA GLY A 136 -11.99 0.03 0.24
C GLY A 136 -12.24 -1.30 -0.49
N SER A 137 -12.10 -1.29 -1.82
CA SER A 137 -12.20 -2.47 -2.70
C SER A 137 -10.87 -3.18 -2.94
N HIS A 138 -9.75 -2.67 -2.39
CA HIS A 138 -8.41 -3.16 -2.65
C HIS A 138 -7.92 -4.07 -1.53
N SER A 139 -7.11 -5.06 -1.89
CA SER A 139 -6.51 -6.00 -0.95
C SER A 139 -4.99 -5.93 -1.04
N VAL A 140 -4.34 -5.92 0.11
CA VAL A 140 -2.88 -5.89 0.26
C VAL A 140 -2.48 -7.07 1.14
N SER A 141 -1.36 -7.71 0.83
CA SER A 141 -0.82 -8.70 1.73
C SER A 141 -0.24 -8.03 2.99
N VAL A 142 -0.35 -8.70 4.13
CA VAL A 142 0.21 -8.19 5.39
C VAL A 142 1.73 -8.01 5.27
N ARG A 143 2.40 -8.87 4.53
CA ARG A 143 3.84 -8.78 4.28
C ARG A 143 4.22 -7.51 3.51
N GLU A 144 3.53 -7.22 2.39
CA GLU A 144 3.79 -6.00 1.59
C GLU A 144 3.54 -4.74 2.41
N ALA A 145 2.47 -4.74 3.24
CA ALA A 145 2.18 -3.63 4.13
C ALA A 145 3.28 -3.42 5.19
N LEU A 146 3.79 -4.49 5.79
CA LEU A 146 4.88 -4.43 6.76
C LEU A 146 6.20 -3.98 6.12
N GLU A 147 6.53 -4.47 4.93
CA GLU A 147 7.71 -4.04 4.18
C GLU A 147 7.64 -2.55 3.83
N ALA A 148 6.47 -2.05 3.43
CA ALA A 148 6.24 -0.63 3.15
C ALA A 148 6.42 0.22 4.42
N LEU A 149 5.80 -0.17 5.55
CA LEU A 149 5.97 0.52 6.83
C LEU A 149 7.43 0.49 7.32
N GLY A 150 8.15 -0.62 7.10
CA GLY A 150 9.56 -0.74 7.43
C GLY A 150 10.46 0.22 6.65
N ARG A 151 10.04 0.67 5.47
CA ARG A 151 10.68 1.73 4.69
C ARG A 151 10.21 3.14 5.06
N GLY A 152 9.21 3.26 5.93
CA GLY A 152 8.59 4.53 6.29
C GLY A 152 7.52 5.00 5.29
N ASP A 153 7.04 4.12 4.41
CA ASP A 153 5.99 4.44 3.45
C ASP A 153 4.63 4.51 4.15
N GLU A 154 3.87 5.57 3.91
CA GLU A 154 2.48 5.71 4.38
C GLU A 154 1.46 5.05 3.44
N TYR A 155 1.88 4.72 2.24
CA TYR A 155 1.04 4.14 1.20
C TYR A 155 1.72 2.94 0.56
N VAL A 156 0.91 1.98 0.14
CA VAL A 156 1.35 0.81 -0.61
C VAL A 156 0.53 0.66 -1.89
N ARG A 157 1.13 0.09 -2.90
CA ARG A 157 0.43 -0.18 -4.15
C ARG A 157 -0.43 -1.43 -4.02
N ALA A 158 -1.71 -1.31 -4.39
CA ALA A 158 -2.69 -2.40 -4.43
C ALA A 158 -3.33 -2.47 -5.83
N GLY A 159 -2.77 -3.28 -6.71
CA GLY A 159 -3.13 -3.28 -8.13
C GLY A 159 -2.76 -1.95 -8.80
N ASP A 160 -3.76 -1.23 -9.31
CA ASP A 160 -3.55 0.07 -9.96
C ASP A 160 -3.72 1.27 -9.02
N ALA A 161 -4.20 1.04 -7.79
CA ALA A 161 -4.39 2.08 -6.79
C ALA A 161 -3.27 2.13 -5.75
N TRP A 162 -3.18 3.25 -5.06
CA TRP A 162 -2.39 3.45 -3.85
C TRP A 162 -3.31 3.51 -2.66
N VAL A 163 -3.07 2.67 -1.66
CA VAL A 163 -3.88 2.60 -0.45
C VAL A 163 -3.08 3.07 0.75
N ARG A 164 -3.73 3.85 1.62
CA ARG A 164 -3.11 4.32 2.86
C ARG A 164 -3.01 3.19 3.85
N LEU A 165 -1.87 3.11 4.53
CA LEU A 165 -1.61 2.12 5.57
C LEU A 165 -2.01 2.68 6.95
N ASP A 166 -2.77 1.88 7.71
CA ASP A 166 -2.95 2.10 9.14
C ASP A 166 -1.80 1.43 9.90
N GLY A 167 -0.76 2.20 10.17
CA GLY A 167 0.49 1.68 10.74
C GLY A 167 0.30 1.03 12.11
N GLU A 168 -0.51 1.60 13.00
CA GLU A 168 -0.76 1.05 14.33
C GLU A 168 -1.43 -0.32 14.24
N ARG A 169 -2.43 -0.42 13.40
CA ARG A 169 -3.19 -1.65 13.20
C ARG A 169 -2.36 -2.76 12.57
N ILE A 170 -1.56 -2.43 11.58
CA ILE A 170 -0.68 -3.40 10.90
C ILE A 170 0.40 -3.91 11.85
N VAL A 171 0.99 -3.04 12.67
CA VAL A 171 1.97 -3.42 13.69
C VAL A 171 1.34 -4.33 14.75
N ALA A 172 0.12 -4.02 15.21
CA ALA A 172 -0.60 -4.87 16.16
C ALA A 172 -0.89 -6.26 15.57
N LEU A 173 -1.35 -6.32 14.32
CA LEU A 173 -1.56 -7.59 13.62
C LEU A 173 -0.25 -8.38 13.45
N ALA A 174 0.84 -7.71 13.11
CA ALA A 174 2.15 -8.35 12.96
C ALA A 174 2.63 -8.96 14.28
N ALA A 175 2.49 -8.23 15.40
CA ALA A 175 2.84 -8.73 16.72
C ALA A 175 2.02 -9.97 17.10
N ALA A 176 0.71 -9.95 16.85
CA ALA A 176 -0.16 -11.09 17.09
C ALA A 176 0.20 -12.32 16.21
N LEU A 177 0.54 -12.10 14.95
CA LEU A 177 0.99 -13.15 14.04
C LEU A 177 2.35 -13.75 14.48
N GLU A 178 3.28 -12.94 14.95
CA GLU A 178 4.58 -13.43 15.48
C GLU A 178 4.39 -14.25 16.76
N GLU A 179 3.49 -13.86 17.65
CA GLU A 179 3.15 -14.63 18.84
C GLU A 179 2.51 -15.98 18.45
N ALA A 180 1.55 -15.98 17.54
CA ALA A 180 0.94 -17.20 17.02
C ALA A 180 1.97 -18.10 16.31
N ARG A 181 2.93 -17.49 15.58
CA ARG A 181 4.03 -18.21 14.94
C ARG A 181 4.93 -18.94 15.94
N ALA A 182 5.19 -18.34 17.10
CA ALA A 182 5.99 -18.98 18.15
C ALA A 182 5.33 -20.26 18.66
N LEU A 183 4.00 -20.36 18.56
CA LEU A 183 3.23 -21.54 18.98
C LEU A 183 3.18 -22.65 17.94
N VAL A 184 3.13 -22.33 16.65
CA VAL A 184 2.80 -23.30 15.58
C VAL A 184 3.81 -23.38 14.44
N GLY A 185 4.72 -22.44 14.35
CA GLY A 185 5.60 -22.25 13.21
C GLY A 185 4.93 -21.46 12.06
N TRP A 186 5.75 -20.77 11.30
CA TRP A 186 5.32 -19.96 10.17
C TRP A 186 5.58 -20.70 8.85
N ASP A 187 4.59 -20.79 7.97
CA ASP A 187 4.72 -21.39 6.66
C ASP A 187 4.20 -20.43 5.58
N GLY A 188 5.08 -19.67 4.96
CA GLY A 188 4.76 -18.72 3.90
C GLY A 188 3.96 -17.49 4.36
N GLU A 189 2.88 -17.18 3.67
CA GLU A 189 1.99 -16.04 3.95
C GLU A 189 0.94 -16.32 5.02
N GLY A 190 0.82 -17.56 5.48
CA GLY A 190 -0.13 -18.00 6.48
C GLY A 190 0.51 -18.78 7.62
N LEU A 191 -0.29 -19.14 8.60
CA LEU A 191 0.06 -20.06 9.67
C LEU A 191 -0.64 -21.40 9.42
N ARG A 192 0.11 -22.48 9.54
CA ARG A 192 -0.46 -23.82 9.46
C ARG A 192 -0.80 -24.31 10.86
N LEU A 193 -2.09 -24.53 11.11
CA LEU A 193 -2.65 -24.87 12.41
C LEU A 193 -3.16 -26.31 12.44
N SER A 194 -3.01 -27.00 13.56
CA SER A 194 -3.85 -28.14 13.93
C SER A 194 -4.97 -27.66 14.85
N ALA A 195 -5.98 -28.47 15.07
CA ALA A 195 -7.07 -28.13 16.00
C ALA A 195 -6.58 -27.91 17.46
N LEU A 196 -5.39 -28.44 17.81
CA LEU A 196 -4.77 -28.20 19.11
C LEU A 196 -4.21 -26.78 19.28
N HIS A 197 -4.02 -26.04 18.19
CA HIS A 197 -3.51 -24.68 18.19
C HIS A 197 -4.63 -23.61 18.22
N VAL A 198 -5.79 -23.94 18.82
CA VAL A 198 -6.90 -22.98 18.93
C VAL A 198 -6.46 -21.68 19.62
N GLY A 199 -5.57 -21.76 20.60
CA GLY A 199 -5.02 -20.58 21.30
C GLY A 199 -4.25 -19.62 20.38
N ALA A 200 -3.66 -20.09 19.27
CA ALA A 200 -3.03 -19.22 18.30
C ALA A 200 -4.07 -18.36 17.54
N VAL A 201 -5.27 -18.89 17.32
CA VAL A 201 -6.38 -18.13 16.73
C VAL A 201 -6.87 -17.07 17.71
N ASP A 202 -6.99 -17.40 18.98
CA ASP A 202 -7.42 -16.47 20.03
C ASP A 202 -6.46 -15.29 20.20
N VAL A 203 -5.17 -15.48 19.93
CA VAL A 203 -4.15 -14.40 19.92
C VAL A 203 -4.33 -13.45 18.74
N VAL A 204 -4.64 -13.98 17.55
CA VAL A 204 -4.71 -13.14 16.32
C VAL A 204 -6.10 -12.53 16.13
N ALA A 205 -7.17 -13.21 16.55
CA ALA A 205 -8.54 -12.78 16.33
C ALA A 205 -8.85 -11.35 16.83
N PRO A 206 -8.34 -10.87 17.99
CA PRO A 206 -8.57 -9.51 18.44
C PRO A 206 -8.01 -8.41 17.52
N ALA A 207 -7.01 -8.73 16.68
CA ALA A 207 -6.43 -7.81 15.70
C ALA A 207 -7.22 -7.76 14.39
N ALA A 208 -8.29 -8.56 14.25
CA ALA A 208 -9.10 -8.66 13.03
C ALA A 208 -10.50 -8.07 13.21
N ASP A 209 -11.07 -7.58 12.11
CA ASP A 209 -12.48 -7.16 12.05
C ASP A 209 -13.40 -8.34 11.76
N THR A 210 -12.90 -9.32 11.03
CA THR A 210 -13.66 -10.49 10.64
C THR A 210 -12.79 -11.73 10.75
N VAL A 211 -13.36 -12.77 11.35
CA VAL A 211 -12.75 -14.09 11.41
C VAL A 211 -13.69 -15.09 10.75
N CYS A 212 -13.29 -15.59 9.60
CA CYS A 212 -14.02 -16.63 8.87
C CYS A 212 -13.38 -17.98 9.14
N VAL A 213 -14.15 -18.92 9.70
CA VAL A 213 -13.68 -20.26 10.00
C VAL A 213 -14.42 -21.29 9.16
N SER A 214 -13.69 -22.26 8.62
CA SER A 214 -14.31 -23.37 7.91
C SER A 214 -15.14 -24.26 8.84
N GLY A 215 -16.21 -24.85 8.31
CA GLY A 215 -17.03 -25.80 9.09
C GLY A 215 -16.24 -27.01 9.58
N ALA A 216 -15.16 -27.38 8.86
CA ALA A 216 -14.25 -28.45 9.28
C ALA A 216 -13.48 -28.07 10.55
N TRP A 217 -12.97 -26.82 10.65
CA TRP A 217 -12.34 -26.30 11.85
C TRP A 217 -13.28 -26.31 13.03
N THR A 218 -14.47 -25.69 12.88
CA THR A 218 -15.48 -25.62 13.94
C THR A 218 -15.86 -26.98 14.45
N LYS A 219 -16.06 -27.95 13.55
CA LYS A 219 -16.37 -29.33 13.95
C LYS A 219 -15.23 -29.98 14.73
N ARG A 220 -13.98 -29.78 14.32
CA ARG A 220 -12.82 -30.41 14.95
C ARG A 220 -12.53 -29.80 16.33
N VAL A 221 -12.57 -28.48 16.45
CA VAL A 221 -12.41 -27.78 17.73
C VAL A 221 -13.58 -28.08 18.66
N GLY A 222 -14.81 -28.09 18.14
CA GLY A 222 -16.01 -28.45 18.92
C GLY A 222 -15.94 -29.86 19.51
N ALA A 223 -15.39 -30.82 18.80
CA ALA A 223 -15.19 -32.19 19.31
C ALA A 223 -14.18 -32.21 20.47
N LEU A 224 -13.10 -31.41 20.40
CA LEU A 224 -12.10 -31.30 21.48
C LEU A 224 -12.68 -30.65 22.76
N VAL A 225 -13.58 -29.68 22.60
CA VAL A 225 -14.18 -28.95 23.73
C VAL A 225 -15.33 -29.72 24.35
N ALA A 226 -16.14 -30.41 23.52
CA ALA A 226 -17.35 -31.15 23.99
C ALA A 226 -17.03 -32.41 24.79
N ASP A 227 -15.96 -33.11 24.41
CA ASP A 227 -15.51 -34.31 25.13
C ASP A 227 -13.98 -34.42 25.10
N PRO A 228 -13.28 -33.72 26.00
CA PRO A 228 -11.84 -33.77 26.08
C PRO A 228 -11.27 -35.15 26.47
N GLN A 229 -12.14 -36.07 26.90
CA GLN A 229 -11.78 -37.44 27.24
C GLN A 229 -12.23 -38.47 26.18
N SER A 230 -12.83 -38.01 25.08
CA SER A 230 -13.19 -38.96 24.03
C SER A 230 -11.92 -39.57 23.39
N GLU A 231 -11.93 -40.87 23.18
CA GLU A 231 -10.80 -41.55 22.50
C GLU A 231 -10.52 -40.97 21.11
N ASP A 232 -11.53 -40.43 20.42
CA ASP A 232 -11.40 -39.77 19.12
C ASP A 232 -10.74 -38.40 19.22
N ALA A 233 -10.94 -37.67 20.32
CA ALA A 233 -10.30 -36.38 20.57
C ALA A 233 -8.82 -36.52 20.97
N LEU A 234 -8.50 -37.61 21.66
CA LEU A 234 -7.14 -37.95 22.10
C LEU A 234 -6.39 -38.83 21.08
N ALA A 235 -7.05 -39.31 20.03
CA ALA A 235 -6.39 -40.10 19.00
C ALA A 235 -5.31 -39.30 18.30
N PRO A 236 -4.09 -39.85 18.20
CA PRO A 236 -3.02 -39.17 17.46
C PRO A 236 -3.46 -38.91 16.03
N LEU A 237 -3.06 -37.75 15.50
CA LEU A 237 -3.31 -37.44 14.09
C LEU A 237 -2.84 -38.61 13.20
N PRO A 238 -3.57 -38.95 12.13
CA PRO A 238 -3.21 -40.08 11.26
C PRO A 238 -1.78 -40.04 10.74
N SER A 239 -1.23 -38.84 10.54
CA SER A 239 0.17 -38.59 10.18
C SER A 239 1.13 -38.99 11.29
N LEU A 240 0.81 -38.73 12.56
CA LEU A 240 1.60 -39.11 13.73
C LEU A 240 1.43 -40.58 14.08
N GLY A 241 0.23 -41.14 13.89
CA GLY A 241 -0.06 -42.55 14.15
C GLY A 241 0.83 -43.52 13.39
N ARG A 242 1.44 -43.12 12.27
CA ARG A 242 2.41 -43.91 11.51
C ARG A 242 3.83 -43.85 12.08
N ILE A 243 4.15 -42.81 12.86
CA ILE A 243 5.48 -42.52 13.34
C ILE A 243 5.64 -42.92 14.82
N LEU A 244 4.51 -42.86 15.59
CA LEU A 244 4.53 -43.15 17.00
C LEU A 244 4.75 -44.66 17.26
N ARG A 245 5.67 -44.98 18.17
CA ARG A 245 5.84 -46.34 18.67
C ARG A 245 4.64 -46.77 19.53
N PRO A 246 4.38 -48.09 19.69
CA PRO A 246 3.21 -48.56 20.42
C PRO A 246 3.03 -47.96 21.80
N TYR A 247 4.09 -47.83 22.61
CA TYR A 247 4.05 -47.22 23.95
C TYR A 247 3.75 -45.73 23.93
N GLN A 248 4.06 -45.05 22.83
CA GLN A 248 3.75 -43.61 22.67
C GLN A 248 2.27 -43.38 22.32
N ARG A 249 1.59 -44.41 21.76
CA ARG A 249 0.17 -44.36 21.48
C ARG A 249 -0.69 -44.65 22.73
N GLU A 250 -0.15 -45.45 23.65
CA GLU A 250 -0.83 -45.81 24.91
C GLU A 250 -0.70 -44.66 25.94
N GLY A 251 0.26 -43.79 25.81
CA GLY A 251 0.49 -42.63 26.70
C GLY A 251 -0.07 -41.30 26.20
N HIS A 252 -0.82 -41.32 25.11
CA HIS A 252 -1.43 -40.14 24.51
C HIS A 252 -2.89 -40.12 24.93
#